data_4ebd42c4b75eb5444088605f909eecd4
#
_entry.id   4ebd42c4b75eb5444088605f909eecd4
#
_cell.length_a   1.000
_cell.length_b   1.000
_cell.length_c   1.000
_cell.angle_alpha   90.00
_cell.angle_beta   90.00
_cell.angle_gamma   90.00
#
_symmetry.space_group_name_H-M   'P 1'
#
loop_
_entity.id
_entity.type
_entity.pdbx_description
1 polymer ?
#
loop_
_entity_poly.entity_id
_entity_poly.type
_entity_poly.pdbx_seq_one_letter_code
_entity_poly.pdbx_strand_id
1 'polypeptide(L)'
;MRFLIAGAGAIGGYIGAVMARAGEDVTLYARGAHLRAMQDRGLRVLSEAGDFEVRPKVIGALDHEGLFDVIFLGVKAHGLTQLAPQLKPLIGDATTVVSTQNGIPWWYTHLERVDPGGVIAASIDPARVVGSLVYLGTEIAEPGVIRHDEGNRISLGEPDGTRSDRCRAIAEALIRAGLRCPVTTRIRHEIWVKLLGNVAFNPISALTRATLVQMARDPEINSVVRSIMTEVEAVANKLGVELPISIDQRIAGAEKVGEHKTSMLQDLEAGRSLEVEPVVGAVVELGEQLGIEMPHTRTVYACTKLLGATAANR
;
A
#
# COMPACT_ATOMS: atom_id res chain seq x y z
N MET A 1 -9.69 -18.28 -11.66
CA MET A 1 -10.34 -17.11 -11.04
C MET A 1 -10.19 -15.94 -11.99
N ARG A 2 -11.19 -15.10 -12.03
CA ARG A 2 -11.20 -13.87 -12.83
C ARG A 2 -10.77 -12.70 -11.95
N PHE A 3 -9.64 -12.09 -12.28
CA PHE A 3 -9.00 -11.03 -11.47
C PHE A 3 -9.20 -9.65 -12.08
N LEU A 4 -9.55 -8.66 -11.24
CA LEU A 4 -9.47 -7.25 -11.59
C LEU A 4 -8.34 -6.59 -10.78
N ILE A 5 -7.45 -5.91 -11.47
CA ILE A 5 -6.53 -4.96 -10.84
C ILE A 5 -7.13 -3.56 -10.95
N ALA A 6 -7.82 -3.14 -9.90
CA ALA A 6 -8.48 -1.84 -9.83
C ALA A 6 -7.46 -0.72 -9.54
N GLY A 7 -6.76 -0.31 -10.59
CA GLY A 7 -5.65 0.63 -10.56
C GLY A 7 -4.33 -0.04 -10.94
N ALA A 8 -4.09 -0.18 -12.24
CA ALA A 8 -2.83 -0.69 -12.78
C ALA A 8 -1.72 0.37 -12.76
N GLY A 9 -1.47 0.96 -11.57
CA GLY A 9 -0.31 1.78 -11.29
C GLY A 9 0.96 0.94 -11.13
N ALA A 10 1.99 1.46 -10.46
CA ALA A 10 3.26 0.75 -10.29
C ALA A 10 3.07 -0.63 -9.62
N ILE A 11 2.48 -0.67 -8.44
CA ILE A 11 2.23 -1.92 -7.69
C ILE A 11 1.17 -2.80 -8.38
N GLY A 12 -0.01 -2.23 -8.66
CA GLY A 12 -1.10 -3.00 -9.26
C GLY A 12 -0.74 -3.51 -10.66
N GLY A 13 -0.10 -2.67 -11.49
CA GLY A 13 0.36 -3.09 -12.81
C GLY A 13 1.39 -4.20 -12.76
N TYR A 14 2.36 -4.14 -11.82
CA TYR A 14 3.33 -5.23 -11.64
C TYR A 14 2.66 -6.54 -11.22
N ILE A 15 1.78 -6.49 -10.21
CA ILE A 15 1.01 -7.68 -9.78
C ILE A 15 0.23 -8.26 -10.95
N GLY A 16 -0.51 -7.42 -11.68
CA GLY A 16 -1.28 -7.86 -12.84
C GLY A 16 -0.43 -8.40 -13.98
N ALA A 17 0.74 -7.81 -14.22
CA ALA A 17 1.66 -8.27 -15.26
C ALA A 17 2.23 -9.66 -14.96
N VAL A 18 2.72 -9.91 -13.73
CA VAL A 18 3.26 -11.23 -13.37
C VAL A 18 2.18 -12.31 -13.33
N MET A 19 0.95 -11.97 -12.89
CA MET A 19 -0.19 -12.88 -12.92
C MET A 19 -0.63 -13.21 -14.36
N ALA A 20 -0.72 -12.20 -15.24
CA ALA A 20 -1.03 -12.42 -16.65
C ALA A 20 0.05 -13.27 -17.35
N ARG A 21 1.33 -13.04 -17.06
CA ARG A 21 2.44 -13.87 -17.55
C ARG A 21 2.32 -15.32 -17.09
N ALA A 22 1.78 -15.56 -15.91
CA ALA A 22 1.52 -16.92 -15.38
C ALA A 22 0.25 -17.58 -15.96
N GLY A 23 -0.49 -16.90 -16.84
CA GLY A 23 -1.69 -17.42 -17.47
C GLY A 23 -2.98 -17.23 -16.64
N GLU A 24 -2.98 -16.38 -15.62
CA GLU A 24 -4.20 -16.03 -14.88
C GLU A 24 -5.09 -15.09 -15.72
N ASP A 25 -6.40 -15.17 -15.54
CA ASP A 25 -7.38 -14.29 -16.22
C ASP A 25 -7.42 -12.91 -15.53
N VAL A 26 -6.62 -11.99 -16.04
CA VAL A 26 -6.40 -10.66 -15.45
C VAL A 26 -6.98 -9.56 -16.33
N THR A 27 -7.78 -8.69 -15.73
CA THR A 27 -8.20 -7.41 -16.31
C THR A 27 -7.53 -6.27 -15.55
N LEU A 28 -6.89 -5.35 -16.27
CA LEU A 28 -6.25 -4.16 -15.71
C LEU A 28 -7.15 -2.94 -15.90
N TYR A 29 -7.49 -2.25 -14.82
CA TYR A 29 -8.13 -0.93 -14.88
C TYR A 29 -7.09 0.17 -14.73
N ALA A 30 -7.00 1.06 -15.72
CA ALA A 30 -6.09 2.18 -15.72
C ALA A 30 -6.72 3.42 -16.35
N ARG A 31 -5.99 4.54 -16.32
CA ARG A 31 -6.45 5.82 -16.88
C ARG A 31 -5.33 6.54 -17.66
N GLY A 32 -5.73 7.52 -18.46
CA GLY A 32 -4.82 8.48 -19.11
C GLY A 32 -3.82 7.83 -20.08
N ALA A 33 -2.60 8.34 -20.08
CA ALA A 33 -1.53 7.90 -20.99
C ALA A 33 -1.13 6.44 -20.75
N HIS A 34 -1.12 6.00 -19.48
CA HIS A 34 -0.76 4.62 -19.13
C HIS A 34 -1.78 3.61 -19.68
N LEU A 35 -3.08 3.90 -19.59
CA LEU A 35 -4.14 3.11 -20.22
C LEU A 35 -3.91 2.96 -21.72
N ARG A 36 -3.78 4.10 -22.43
CA ARG A 36 -3.60 4.09 -23.89
C ARG A 36 -2.37 3.27 -24.32
N ALA A 37 -1.24 3.50 -23.64
CA ALA A 37 -0.01 2.77 -23.94
C ALA A 37 -0.14 1.25 -23.75
N MET A 38 -0.83 0.81 -22.68
CA MET A 38 -1.06 -0.61 -22.43
C MET A 38 -2.04 -1.23 -23.45
N GLN A 39 -3.06 -0.49 -23.89
CA GLN A 39 -3.98 -0.95 -24.93
C GLN A 39 -3.28 -1.11 -26.28
N ASP A 40 -2.41 -0.15 -26.64
CA ASP A 40 -1.73 -0.14 -27.93
C ASP A 40 -0.58 -1.15 -28.00
N ARG A 41 0.27 -1.19 -26.97
CA ARG A 41 1.56 -1.90 -26.99
C ARG A 41 1.67 -3.05 -25.99
N GLY A 42 0.69 -3.21 -25.08
CA GLY A 42 0.79 -4.11 -23.94
C GLY A 42 1.49 -3.45 -22.75
N LEU A 43 1.67 -4.22 -21.68
CA LEU A 43 2.37 -3.80 -20.47
C LEU A 43 3.75 -4.46 -20.44
N ARG A 44 4.79 -3.63 -20.46
CA ARG A 44 6.18 -4.06 -20.33
C ARG A 44 6.65 -3.92 -18.89
N VAL A 45 7.36 -4.92 -18.40
CA VAL A 45 8.05 -4.91 -17.11
C VAL A 45 9.55 -5.00 -17.34
N LEU A 46 10.27 -4.03 -16.76
CA LEU A 46 11.73 -4.03 -16.68
C LEU A 46 12.12 -4.57 -15.31
N SER A 47 12.96 -5.60 -15.24
CA SER A 47 13.35 -6.21 -13.96
C SER A 47 14.72 -6.86 -14.07
N GLU A 48 15.50 -6.83 -12.99
CA GLU A 48 16.77 -7.58 -12.91
C GLU A 48 16.60 -9.09 -13.16
N ALA A 49 15.42 -9.64 -12.87
CA ALA A 49 15.07 -11.02 -13.15
C ALA A 49 14.75 -11.30 -14.63
N GLY A 50 14.85 -10.28 -15.48
CA GLY A 50 14.56 -10.31 -16.91
C GLY A 50 13.31 -9.54 -17.29
N ASP A 51 13.43 -8.78 -18.39
CA ASP A 51 12.34 -8.00 -18.96
C ASP A 51 11.30 -8.91 -19.61
N PHE A 52 10.03 -8.50 -19.56
CA PHE A 52 8.96 -9.19 -20.26
C PHE A 52 7.82 -8.24 -20.65
N GLU A 53 6.98 -8.69 -21.57
CA GLU A 53 5.77 -8.00 -22.01
C GLU A 53 4.56 -8.94 -21.90
N VAL A 54 3.42 -8.38 -21.51
CA VAL A 54 2.13 -9.07 -21.47
C VAL A 54 1.03 -8.22 -22.10
N ARG A 55 -0.02 -8.87 -22.59
CA ARG A 55 -1.19 -8.22 -23.21
C ARG A 55 -2.49 -8.68 -22.55
N PRO A 56 -2.69 -8.42 -21.24
CA PRO A 56 -3.96 -8.69 -20.60
C PRO A 56 -5.05 -7.77 -21.14
N LYS A 57 -6.31 -8.06 -20.79
CA LYS A 57 -7.40 -7.11 -21.03
C LYS A 57 -7.13 -5.83 -20.25
N VAL A 58 -7.19 -4.65 -20.91
CA VAL A 58 -6.98 -3.34 -20.27
C VAL A 58 -8.20 -2.47 -20.54
N ILE A 59 -8.81 -1.96 -19.46
CA ILE A 59 -10.04 -1.18 -19.48
C ILE A 59 -9.84 0.21 -18.87
N GLY A 60 -10.55 1.20 -19.41
CA GLY A 60 -10.58 2.58 -18.91
C GLY A 60 -11.85 2.94 -18.14
N ALA A 61 -12.86 2.06 -18.18
CA ALA A 61 -14.12 2.20 -17.48
C ALA A 61 -14.51 0.86 -16.85
N LEU A 62 -15.30 0.89 -15.79
CA LEU A 62 -15.70 -0.29 -15.00
C LEU A 62 -17.13 -0.74 -15.29
N ASP A 63 -17.92 0.09 -15.94
CA ASP A 63 -19.25 -0.22 -16.44
C ASP A 63 -19.16 -1.33 -17.51
N HIS A 64 -20.06 -2.26 -17.52
CA HIS A 64 -20.15 -3.38 -18.47
C HIS A 64 -19.19 -4.57 -18.25
N GLU A 65 -18.46 -4.64 -17.12
CA GLU A 65 -17.47 -5.71 -16.91
C GLU A 65 -18.00 -6.97 -16.20
N GLY A 66 -19.16 -6.98 -15.65
CA GLY A 66 -19.68 -8.11 -14.87
C GLY A 66 -18.84 -8.40 -13.60
N LEU A 67 -19.16 -9.50 -12.90
CA LEU A 67 -18.54 -9.82 -11.62
C LEU A 67 -17.11 -10.37 -11.77
N PHE A 68 -16.29 -10.10 -10.78
CA PHE A 68 -14.94 -10.68 -10.63
C PHE A 68 -14.88 -11.58 -9.38
N ASP A 69 -14.03 -12.61 -9.43
CA ASP A 69 -13.78 -13.45 -8.27
C ASP A 69 -12.90 -12.72 -7.26
N VAL A 70 -11.90 -11.98 -7.76
CA VAL A 70 -10.94 -11.24 -6.93
C VAL A 70 -10.68 -9.85 -7.51
N ILE A 71 -10.75 -8.83 -6.66
CA ILE A 71 -10.44 -7.45 -7.01
C ILE A 71 -9.26 -6.98 -6.14
N PHE A 72 -8.11 -6.70 -6.76
CA PHE A 72 -6.99 -6.03 -6.12
C PHE A 72 -7.17 -4.52 -6.19
N LEU A 73 -7.15 -3.85 -5.06
CA LEU A 73 -7.19 -2.38 -5.00
C LEU A 73 -5.77 -1.83 -5.17
N GLY A 74 -5.37 -1.55 -6.41
CA GLY A 74 -4.03 -1.09 -6.78
C GLY A 74 -3.87 0.44 -6.82
N VAL A 75 -4.92 1.22 -6.52
CA VAL A 75 -4.83 2.68 -6.39
C VAL A 75 -4.27 3.06 -5.02
N LYS A 76 -3.66 4.24 -4.92
CA LYS A 76 -3.31 4.82 -3.62
C LYS A 76 -4.56 5.09 -2.78
N ALA A 77 -4.42 5.12 -1.45
CA ALA A 77 -5.53 5.22 -0.52
C ALA A 77 -6.46 6.42 -0.82
N HIS A 78 -5.91 7.59 -1.14
CA HIS A 78 -6.71 8.78 -1.49
C HIS A 78 -7.56 8.63 -2.75
N GLY A 79 -7.25 7.67 -3.62
CA GLY A 79 -8.05 7.36 -4.81
C GLY A 79 -9.23 6.43 -4.54
N LEU A 80 -9.25 5.76 -3.39
CA LEU A 80 -10.29 4.76 -3.08
C LEU A 80 -11.67 5.38 -2.89
N THR A 81 -11.79 6.54 -2.27
CA THR A 81 -13.09 7.21 -2.06
C THR A 81 -13.84 7.46 -3.37
N GLN A 82 -13.10 7.77 -4.45
CA GLN A 82 -13.71 7.94 -5.77
C GLN A 82 -13.92 6.61 -6.51
N LEU A 83 -13.07 5.61 -6.27
CA LEU A 83 -13.10 4.34 -6.99
C LEU A 83 -14.10 3.35 -6.38
N ALA A 84 -14.20 3.28 -5.06
CA ALA A 84 -15.00 2.25 -4.37
C ALA A 84 -16.49 2.22 -4.82
N PRO A 85 -17.20 3.35 -4.99
CA PRO A 85 -18.56 3.32 -5.51
C PRO A 85 -18.68 2.72 -6.92
N GLN A 86 -17.64 2.90 -7.76
CA GLN A 86 -17.60 2.35 -9.12
C GLN A 86 -17.33 0.84 -9.14
N LEU A 87 -16.71 0.30 -8.09
CA LEU A 87 -16.47 -1.13 -7.95
C LEU A 87 -17.69 -1.91 -7.46
N LYS A 88 -18.63 -1.25 -6.79
CA LYS A 88 -19.80 -1.89 -6.18
C LYS A 88 -20.57 -2.81 -7.14
N PRO A 89 -20.83 -2.46 -8.41
CA PRO A 89 -21.52 -3.34 -9.35
C PRO A 89 -20.71 -4.58 -9.77
N LEU A 90 -19.41 -4.59 -9.54
CA LEU A 90 -18.51 -5.68 -9.92
C LEU A 90 -18.27 -6.69 -8.77
N ILE A 91 -18.82 -6.38 -7.58
CA ILE A 91 -18.68 -7.17 -6.36
C ILE A 91 -19.93 -8.00 -6.18
N GLY A 92 -19.83 -9.31 -6.36
CA GLY A 92 -20.88 -10.28 -6.07
C GLY A 92 -20.65 -10.99 -4.72
N ASP A 93 -21.53 -11.98 -4.43
CA ASP A 93 -21.49 -12.69 -3.13
C ASP A 93 -20.20 -13.47 -2.89
N ALA A 94 -19.55 -13.95 -3.94
CA ALA A 94 -18.29 -14.69 -3.87
C ALA A 94 -17.04 -13.81 -4.09
N THR A 95 -17.20 -12.52 -4.42
CA THR A 95 -16.07 -11.66 -4.72
C THR A 95 -15.24 -11.37 -3.48
N THR A 96 -13.93 -11.54 -3.58
CA THR A 96 -12.95 -11.14 -2.57
C THR A 96 -12.24 -9.86 -3.00
N VAL A 97 -12.08 -8.91 -2.08
CA VAL A 97 -11.34 -7.66 -2.33
C VAL A 97 -10.02 -7.71 -1.57
N VAL A 98 -8.91 -7.53 -2.27
CA VAL A 98 -7.55 -7.48 -1.67
C VAL A 98 -7.11 -6.03 -1.60
N SER A 99 -6.89 -5.51 -0.39
CA SER A 99 -6.42 -4.14 -0.20
C SER A 99 -4.89 -4.11 -0.19
N THR A 100 -4.28 -3.33 -1.09
CA THR A 100 -2.81 -3.25 -1.22
C THR A 100 -2.23 -1.91 -0.76
N GLN A 101 -3.05 -1.05 -0.15
CA GLN A 101 -2.65 0.28 0.30
C GLN A 101 -1.66 0.22 1.46
N ASN A 102 -0.75 1.20 1.49
CA ASN A 102 0.10 1.46 2.65
C ASN A 102 -0.70 2.18 3.75
N GLY A 103 -0.22 2.08 4.98
CA GLY A 103 -0.84 2.73 6.12
C GLY A 103 -1.90 1.85 6.81
N ILE A 104 -2.76 2.48 7.61
CA ILE A 104 -3.95 1.83 8.19
C ILE A 104 -5.00 1.74 7.08
N PRO A 105 -5.46 0.53 6.72
CA PRO A 105 -6.49 0.39 5.70
C PRO A 105 -7.88 0.68 6.28
N TRP A 106 -8.80 1.15 5.43
CA TRP A 106 -10.18 1.50 5.77
C TRP A 106 -10.98 0.38 6.48
N TRP A 107 -10.67 -0.87 6.21
CA TRP A 107 -11.31 -2.03 6.84
C TRP A 107 -10.77 -2.35 8.25
N TYR A 108 -9.67 -1.71 8.67
CA TYR A 108 -9.06 -1.97 9.97
C TYR A 108 -9.94 -1.49 11.12
N THR A 109 -10.37 -0.25 11.03
CA THR A 109 -11.36 0.43 11.87
C THR A 109 -11.81 1.69 11.14
N HIS A 110 -12.96 2.26 11.51
CA HIS A 110 -13.41 3.51 10.92
C HIS A 110 -12.51 4.68 11.35
N LEU A 111 -11.94 5.36 10.37
CA LEU A 111 -11.12 6.55 10.51
C LEU A 111 -11.48 7.55 9.42
N GLU A 112 -11.85 8.77 9.81
CA GLU A 112 -12.22 9.83 8.86
C GLU A 112 -11.08 10.21 7.91
N ARG A 113 -9.83 10.09 8.38
CA ARG A 113 -8.64 10.37 7.54
C ARG A 113 -8.38 9.32 6.48
N VAL A 114 -8.96 8.16 6.61
CA VAL A 114 -8.78 7.03 5.66
C VAL A 114 -10.01 6.80 4.81
N ASP A 115 -11.18 6.88 5.43
CA ASP A 115 -12.49 6.71 4.76
C ASP A 115 -13.45 7.85 5.13
N PRO A 116 -13.23 9.05 4.57
CA PRO A 116 -14.06 10.21 4.85
C PRO A 116 -15.55 9.94 4.58
N GLY A 117 -16.37 10.09 5.61
CA GLY A 117 -17.82 9.83 5.56
C GLY A 117 -18.18 8.37 5.34
N GLY A 118 -17.27 7.41 5.52
CA GLY A 118 -17.54 5.98 5.38
C GLY A 118 -17.87 5.51 3.95
N VAL A 119 -17.46 6.26 2.93
CA VAL A 119 -17.81 5.99 1.51
C VAL A 119 -17.24 4.66 1.02
N ILE A 120 -16.01 4.33 1.42
CA ILE A 120 -15.36 3.08 1.00
C ILE A 120 -16.09 1.89 1.64
N ALA A 121 -16.29 1.94 2.96
CA ALA A 121 -16.99 0.88 3.70
C ALA A 121 -18.44 0.69 3.26
N ALA A 122 -19.14 1.76 2.86
CA ALA A 122 -20.48 1.68 2.30
C ALA A 122 -20.54 1.05 0.88
N SER A 123 -19.40 1.07 0.18
CA SER A 123 -19.28 0.54 -1.19
C SER A 123 -18.73 -0.89 -1.22
N ILE A 124 -17.80 -1.19 -0.32
CA ILE A 124 -17.09 -2.48 -0.23
C ILE A 124 -17.23 -3.00 1.20
N ASP A 125 -18.02 -4.03 1.38
CA ASP A 125 -18.21 -4.68 2.69
C ASP A 125 -16.87 -5.19 3.23
N PRO A 126 -16.44 -4.76 4.44
CA PRO A 126 -15.21 -5.26 5.08
C PRO A 126 -15.13 -6.78 5.21
N ALA A 127 -16.26 -7.49 5.31
CA ALA A 127 -16.30 -8.94 5.37
C ALA A 127 -15.80 -9.61 4.06
N ARG A 128 -15.73 -8.89 2.96
CA ARG A 128 -15.20 -9.35 1.67
C ARG A 128 -13.71 -9.13 1.53
N VAL A 129 -13.09 -8.46 2.50
CA VAL A 129 -11.69 -8.05 2.39
C VAL A 129 -10.73 -9.14 2.85
N VAL A 130 -9.70 -9.36 2.08
CA VAL A 130 -8.44 -9.98 2.50
C VAL A 130 -7.41 -8.86 2.61
N GLY A 131 -6.82 -8.71 3.79
CA GLY A 131 -5.75 -7.76 4.04
C GLY A 131 -4.46 -8.19 3.35
N SER A 132 -3.66 -7.22 2.90
CA SER A 132 -2.33 -7.52 2.38
C SER A 132 -1.27 -6.55 2.85
N LEU A 133 -0.02 -7.02 2.80
CA LEU A 133 1.18 -6.22 2.99
C LEU A 133 2.10 -6.44 1.81
N VAL A 134 2.33 -5.36 1.07
CA VAL A 134 3.13 -5.37 -0.16
C VAL A 134 4.56 -4.93 0.16
N TYR A 135 5.53 -5.73 -0.27
CA TYR A 135 6.96 -5.47 -0.19
C TYR A 135 7.55 -5.62 -1.60
N LEU A 136 7.21 -4.65 -2.45
CA LEU A 136 7.62 -4.53 -3.84
C LEU A 136 8.10 -3.10 -4.07
N GLY A 137 9.29 -2.94 -4.59
CA GLY A 137 9.81 -1.68 -5.13
C GLY A 137 9.49 -1.61 -6.62
N THR A 138 8.52 -0.78 -6.99
CA THR A 138 8.10 -0.63 -8.39
C THR A 138 7.79 0.82 -8.70
N GLU A 139 8.05 1.23 -9.94
CA GLU A 139 7.67 2.53 -10.47
C GLU A 139 7.09 2.43 -11.89
N ILE A 140 6.33 3.42 -12.30
CA ILE A 140 6.00 3.61 -13.71
C ILE A 140 7.15 4.38 -14.34
N ALA A 141 8.01 3.69 -15.11
CA ALA A 141 9.15 4.30 -15.78
C ALA A 141 8.70 5.23 -16.92
N GLU A 142 7.68 4.77 -17.67
CA GLU A 142 6.96 5.53 -18.70
C GLU A 142 5.58 4.92 -18.92
N PRO A 143 4.65 5.59 -19.62
CA PRO A 143 3.34 5.02 -19.92
C PRO A 143 3.45 3.63 -20.60
N GLY A 144 2.87 2.60 -19.98
CA GLY A 144 2.91 1.20 -20.43
C GLY A 144 4.16 0.44 -20.00
N VAL A 145 5.07 1.05 -19.21
CA VAL A 145 6.29 0.40 -18.72
C VAL A 145 6.42 0.52 -17.21
N ILE A 146 6.55 -0.61 -16.54
CA ILE A 146 6.81 -0.68 -15.09
C ILE A 146 8.24 -1.16 -14.88
N ARG A 147 8.99 -0.48 -14.01
CA ARG A 147 10.25 -0.96 -13.49
C ARG A 147 9.99 -1.63 -12.14
N HIS A 148 10.56 -2.81 -11.95
CA HIS A 148 10.62 -3.53 -10.69
C HIS A 148 12.06 -3.57 -10.22
N ASP A 149 12.35 -2.85 -9.14
CA ASP A 149 13.69 -2.68 -8.62
C ASP A 149 14.03 -3.71 -7.54
N GLU A 150 13.06 -3.99 -6.64
CA GLU A 150 13.32 -4.87 -5.51
C GLU A 150 12.05 -5.50 -4.92
N GLY A 151 12.26 -6.56 -4.13
CA GLY A 151 11.20 -7.22 -3.38
C GLY A 151 10.29 -8.08 -4.25
N ASN A 152 9.77 -9.16 -3.66
CA ASN A 152 8.84 -10.06 -4.36
C ASN A 152 7.80 -10.64 -3.40
N ARG A 153 7.54 -9.97 -2.25
CA ARG A 153 6.64 -10.50 -1.22
C ARG A 153 5.35 -9.69 -1.10
N ILE A 154 4.24 -10.43 -1.06
CA ILE A 154 2.92 -9.94 -0.68
C ILE A 154 2.37 -10.88 0.38
N SER A 155 2.30 -10.45 1.65
CA SER A 155 1.65 -11.23 2.70
C SER A 155 0.14 -11.03 2.62
N LEU A 156 -0.65 -12.09 2.78
CA LEU A 156 -2.11 -12.05 2.83
C LEU A 156 -2.61 -12.53 4.18
N GLY A 157 -3.77 -12.04 4.61
CA GLY A 157 -4.44 -12.54 5.81
C GLY A 157 -5.86 -12.02 5.96
N GLU A 158 -6.71 -12.84 6.59
CA GLU A 158 -8.05 -12.39 6.95
C GLU A 158 -7.98 -11.34 8.06
N PRO A 159 -8.84 -10.30 8.00
CA PRO A 159 -8.89 -9.24 9.03
C PRO A 159 -9.17 -9.75 10.44
N ASP A 160 -9.86 -10.88 10.58
CA ASP A 160 -10.19 -11.53 11.84
C ASP A 160 -9.16 -12.58 12.30
N GLY A 161 -8.12 -12.81 11.48
CA GLY A 161 -7.05 -13.77 11.76
C GLY A 161 -7.41 -15.22 11.47
N THR A 162 -8.55 -15.51 10.87
CA THR A 162 -8.93 -16.86 10.45
C THR A 162 -8.10 -17.34 9.26
N ARG A 163 -8.11 -18.64 9.01
CA ARG A 163 -7.54 -19.25 7.79
C ARG A 163 -8.69 -19.60 6.85
N SER A 164 -8.74 -18.95 5.71
CA SER A 164 -9.79 -19.16 4.72
C SER A 164 -9.26 -19.80 3.43
N ASP A 165 -10.14 -20.50 2.72
CA ASP A 165 -9.82 -21.06 1.41
C ASP A 165 -9.65 -19.95 0.36
N ARG A 166 -10.39 -18.85 0.45
CA ARG A 166 -10.24 -17.71 -0.46
C ARG A 166 -8.85 -17.08 -0.35
N CYS A 167 -8.35 -16.86 0.87
CA CYS A 167 -7.01 -16.32 1.10
C CYS A 167 -5.92 -17.25 0.56
N ARG A 168 -6.08 -18.58 0.75
CA ARG A 168 -5.16 -19.58 0.22
C ARG A 168 -5.17 -19.63 -1.31
N ALA A 169 -6.35 -19.66 -1.93
CA ALA A 169 -6.47 -19.69 -3.38
C ALA A 169 -5.83 -18.46 -4.06
N ILE A 170 -6.00 -17.28 -3.47
CA ILE A 170 -5.34 -16.05 -3.96
C ILE A 170 -3.82 -16.14 -3.78
N ALA A 171 -3.35 -16.62 -2.64
CA ALA A 171 -1.92 -16.79 -2.38
C ALA A 171 -1.29 -17.76 -3.40
N GLU A 172 -1.94 -18.88 -3.70
CA GLU A 172 -1.48 -19.85 -4.70
C GLU A 172 -1.38 -19.23 -6.11
N ALA A 173 -2.35 -18.38 -6.52
CA ALA A 173 -2.28 -17.66 -7.78
C ALA A 173 -1.07 -16.71 -7.84
N LEU A 174 -0.81 -15.97 -6.76
CA LEU A 174 0.36 -15.10 -6.65
C LEU A 174 1.67 -15.89 -6.64
N ILE A 175 1.70 -17.07 -5.98
CA ILE A 175 2.89 -17.95 -5.97
C ILE A 175 3.16 -18.51 -7.37
N ARG A 176 2.12 -18.96 -8.10
CA ARG A 176 2.28 -19.38 -9.51
C ARG A 176 2.83 -18.25 -10.38
N ALA A 177 2.50 -17.01 -10.06
CA ALA A 177 3.03 -15.81 -10.73
C ALA A 177 4.48 -15.46 -10.34
N GLY A 178 5.13 -16.25 -9.45
CA GLY A 178 6.52 -16.06 -9.03
C GLY A 178 6.69 -15.15 -7.80
N LEU A 179 5.61 -14.74 -7.15
CA LEU A 179 5.67 -13.94 -5.93
C LEU A 179 5.76 -14.82 -4.67
N ARG A 180 6.41 -14.33 -3.64
CA ARG A 180 6.34 -14.92 -2.30
C ARG A 180 5.07 -14.43 -1.63
N CYS A 181 4.14 -15.32 -1.35
CA CYS A 181 2.86 -14.96 -0.75
C CYS A 181 2.56 -15.78 0.52
N PRO A 182 3.17 -15.44 1.67
CA PRO A 182 2.81 -16.06 2.92
C PRO A 182 1.39 -15.66 3.35
N VAL A 183 0.63 -16.63 3.85
CA VAL A 183 -0.68 -16.40 4.49
C VAL A 183 -0.47 -16.32 6.00
N THR A 184 -0.88 -15.22 6.59
CA THR A 184 -0.74 -14.95 8.03
C THR A 184 -2.09 -14.89 8.73
N THR A 185 -2.14 -15.33 9.98
CA THR A 185 -3.29 -15.13 10.88
C THR A 185 -3.16 -13.85 11.70
N ARG A 186 -2.11 -13.06 11.47
CA ARG A 186 -1.78 -11.86 12.26
C ARG A 186 -1.61 -10.64 11.38
N ILE A 187 -2.43 -10.50 10.32
CA ILE A 187 -2.30 -9.40 9.35
C ILE A 187 -2.38 -8.02 10.04
N ARG A 188 -3.24 -7.86 11.04
CA ARG A 188 -3.34 -6.62 11.81
C ARG A 188 -2.03 -6.26 12.53
N HIS A 189 -1.34 -7.25 13.10
CA HIS A 189 -0.03 -7.06 13.75
C HIS A 189 1.05 -6.70 12.72
N GLU A 190 1.08 -7.40 11.57
CA GLU A 190 2.06 -7.14 10.52
C GLU A 190 1.92 -5.73 9.93
N ILE A 191 0.69 -5.18 9.87
CA ILE A 191 0.45 -3.78 9.51
C ILE A 191 1.21 -2.85 10.46
N TRP A 192 1.09 -3.05 11.78
CA TRP A 192 1.77 -2.22 12.78
C TRP A 192 3.29 -2.36 12.74
N VAL A 193 3.82 -3.56 12.48
CA VAL A 193 5.27 -3.76 12.29
C VAL A 193 5.81 -2.92 11.12
N LYS A 194 5.07 -2.87 10.01
CA LYS A 194 5.41 -2.03 8.86
C LYS A 194 5.24 -0.55 9.18
N LEU A 195 4.14 -0.20 9.84
CA LEU A 195 3.81 1.17 10.23
C LEU A 195 4.83 1.78 11.18
N LEU A 196 5.38 1.03 12.13
CA LEU A 196 6.41 1.50 13.06
C LEU A 196 7.56 2.20 12.32
N GLY A 197 7.97 1.66 11.19
CA GLY A 197 8.97 2.30 10.34
C GLY A 197 8.41 3.40 9.45
N ASN A 198 7.27 3.16 8.82
CA ASN A 198 6.73 4.09 7.82
C ASN A 198 6.28 5.42 8.45
N VAL A 199 5.65 5.39 9.63
CA VAL A 199 5.21 6.61 10.33
C VAL A 199 6.40 7.50 10.72
N ALA A 200 7.52 6.89 11.10
CA ALA A 200 8.71 7.64 11.52
C ALA A 200 9.57 8.07 10.32
N PHE A 201 9.97 7.13 9.47
CA PHE A 201 10.93 7.42 8.42
C PHE A 201 10.35 8.13 7.18
N ASN A 202 9.15 7.73 6.72
CA ASN A 202 8.63 8.26 5.46
C ASN A 202 8.43 9.78 5.47
N PRO A 203 7.75 10.37 6.47
CA PRO A 203 7.55 11.82 6.50
C PRO A 203 8.86 12.59 6.70
N ILE A 204 9.76 12.10 7.59
CA ILE A 204 11.05 12.77 7.82
C ILE A 204 11.89 12.72 6.55
N SER A 205 11.94 11.59 5.84
CA SER A 205 12.62 11.46 4.55
C SER A 205 12.07 12.46 3.52
N ALA A 206 10.76 12.61 3.42
CA ALA A 206 10.14 13.59 2.51
C ALA A 206 10.49 15.03 2.87
N LEU A 207 10.51 15.38 4.16
CA LEU A 207 10.83 16.72 4.67
C LEU A 207 12.31 17.07 4.48
N THR A 208 13.22 16.14 4.73
CA THR A 208 14.67 16.36 4.77
C THR A 208 15.39 15.94 3.49
N ARG A 209 14.76 15.16 2.62
CA ARG A 209 15.35 14.48 1.46
C ARG A 209 16.38 13.40 1.84
N ALA A 210 16.46 13.03 3.11
CA ALA A 210 17.42 12.06 3.61
C ALA A 210 17.01 10.62 3.27
N THR A 211 18.02 9.77 3.08
CA THR A 211 17.88 8.31 2.94
C THR A 211 17.72 7.64 4.31
N LEU A 212 17.36 6.35 4.31
CA LEU A 212 17.19 5.59 5.57
C LEU A 212 18.45 5.57 6.44
N VAL A 213 19.63 5.36 5.83
CA VAL A 213 20.89 5.31 6.57
C VAL A 213 21.26 6.68 7.13
N GLN A 214 21.01 7.76 6.40
CA GLN A 214 21.29 9.12 6.85
C GLN A 214 20.42 9.46 8.07
N MET A 215 19.13 9.16 8.05
CA MET A 215 18.23 9.37 9.18
C MET A 215 18.58 8.49 10.39
N ALA A 216 19.02 7.25 10.16
CA ALA A 216 19.37 6.33 11.24
C ALA A 216 20.66 6.73 11.96
N ARG A 217 21.63 7.35 11.24
CA ARG A 217 22.95 7.73 11.76
C ARG A 217 23.01 9.13 12.34
N ASP A 218 22.17 10.04 11.88
CA ASP A 218 22.12 11.40 12.43
C ASP A 218 21.54 11.35 13.86
N PRO A 219 22.25 11.82 14.89
CA PRO A 219 21.84 11.65 16.28
C PRO A 219 20.54 12.42 16.61
N GLU A 220 20.35 13.60 16.05
CA GLU A 220 19.17 14.43 16.31
C GLU A 220 17.92 13.84 15.63
N ILE A 221 18.05 13.44 14.37
CA ILE A 221 16.97 12.79 13.62
C ILE A 221 16.65 11.42 14.21
N ASN A 222 17.65 10.64 14.63
CA ASN A 222 17.42 9.36 15.30
C ASN A 222 16.60 9.54 16.59
N SER A 223 16.87 10.60 17.37
CA SER A 223 16.08 10.94 18.56
C SER A 223 14.62 11.22 18.21
N VAL A 224 14.35 11.99 17.16
CA VAL A 224 12.98 12.25 16.67
C VAL A 224 12.30 10.96 16.20
N VAL A 225 13.00 10.15 15.41
CA VAL A 225 12.51 8.84 14.93
C VAL A 225 12.12 7.94 16.10
N ARG A 226 12.95 7.86 17.15
CA ARG A 226 12.66 7.10 18.38
C ARG A 226 11.42 7.60 19.08
N SER A 227 11.29 8.91 19.24
CA SER A 227 10.13 9.53 19.89
C SER A 227 8.83 9.18 19.14
N ILE A 228 8.84 9.31 17.81
CA ILE A 228 7.70 8.92 16.97
C ILE A 228 7.39 7.43 17.10
N MET A 229 8.40 6.57 17.04
CA MET A 229 8.20 5.11 17.18
C MET A 229 7.63 4.74 18.55
N THR A 230 8.05 5.42 19.62
CA THR A 230 7.51 5.21 20.99
C THR A 230 6.02 5.60 21.05
N GLU A 231 5.65 6.73 20.44
CA GLU A 231 4.25 7.16 20.35
C GLU A 231 3.41 6.15 19.54
N VAL A 232 3.92 5.67 18.40
CA VAL A 232 3.26 4.65 17.56
C VAL A 232 3.11 3.31 18.30
N GLU A 233 4.14 2.87 19.01
CA GLU A 233 4.13 1.65 19.80
C GLU A 233 3.09 1.74 20.93
N ALA A 234 2.94 2.90 21.58
CA ALA A 234 1.92 3.12 22.60
C ALA A 234 0.50 2.96 22.03
N VAL A 235 0.23 3.48 20.81
CA VAL A 235 -1.05 3.28 20.12
C VAL A 235 -1.26 1.79 19.79
N ALA A 236 -0.27 1.11 19.23
CA ALA A 236 -0.34 -0.31 18.90
C ALA A 236 -0.65 -1.16 20.14
N ASN A 237 0.08 -0.94 21.24
CA ASN A 237 -0.11 -1.65 22.51
C ASN A 237 -1.51 -1.42 23.10
N LYS A 238 -2.05 -0.20 23.00
CA LYS A 238 -3.41 0.11 23.47
C LYS A 238 -4.48 -0.62 22.67
N LEU A 239 -4.19 -0.95 21.41
CA LEU A 239 -5.04 -1.78 20.54
C LEU A 239 -4.78 -3.29 20.70
N GLY A 240 -3.96 -3.71 21.69
CA GLY A 240 -3.62 -5.11 21.94
C GLY A 240 -2.62 -5.71 20.92
N VAL A 241 -1.87 -4.86 20.22
CA VAL A 241 -0.87 -5.28 19.25
C VAL A 241 0.52 -5.13 19.87
N GLU A 242 1.09 -6.24 20.32
CA GLU A 242 2.49 -6.29 20.74
C GLU A 242 3.41 -6.42 19.51
N LEU A 243 4.37 -5.50 19.39
CA LEU A 243 5.33 -5.52 18.30
C LEU A 243 6.46 -6.52 18.58
N PRO A 244 6.75 -7.46 17.65
CA PRO A 244 7.74 -8.51 17.85
C PRO A 244 9.19 -8.02 17.70
N ILE A 245 9.38 -6.74 17.39
CA ILE A 245 10.69 -6.11 17.20
C ILE A 245 10.79 -4.85 18.05
N SER A 246 11.95 -4.60 18.64
CA SER A 246 12.21 -3.36 19.36
C SER A 246 12.44 -2.18 18.41
N ILE A 247 12.30 -0.96 18.94
CA ILE A 247 12.63 0.28 18.22
C ILE A 247 14.08 0.25 17.74
N ASP A 248 15.02 -0.23 18.59
CA ASP A 248 16.42 -0.36 18.22
C ASP A 248 16.64 -1.31 17.04
N GLN A 249 15.97 -2.45 17.07
CA GLN A 249 16.01 -3.40 15.95
C GLN A 249 15.43 -2.82 14.66
N ARG A 250 14.36 -2.01 14.79
CA ARG A 250 13.73 -1.36 13.63
C ARG A 250 14.64 -0.31 13.00
N ILE A 251 15.31 0.51 13.83
CA ILE A 251 16.27 1.53 13.38
C ILE A 251 17.51 0.85 12.77
N ALA A 252 18.10 -0.15 13.44
CA ALA A 252 19.23 -0.91 12.90
C ALA A 252 18.86 -1.61 11.57
N GLY A 253 17.62 -2.06 11.43
CA GLY A 253 17.10 -2.58 10.16
C GLY A 253 17.09 -1.54 9.04
N ALA A 254 16.65 -0.32 9.34
CA ALA A 254 16.65 0.79 8.39
C ALA A 254 18.08 1.20 8.00
N GLU A 255 19.01 1.23 8.95
CA GLU A 255 20.41 1.49 8.67
C GLU A 255 21.04 0.46 7.71
N LYS A 256 20.72 -0.82 7.88
CA LYS A 256 21.20 -1.91 7.01
C LYS A 256 20.69 -1.83 5.58
N VAL A 257 19.50 -1.25 5.37
CA VAL A 257 18.96 -1.02 4.01
C VAL A 257 19.83 -0.02 3.23
N GLY A 258 20.52 0.90 3.91
CA GLY A 258 21.51 1.80 3.30
C GLY A 258 20.89 3.04 2.67
N GLU A 259 21.46 3.47 1.53
CA GLU A 259 21.10 4.70 0.80
C GLU A 259 19.75 4.57 0.06
N HIS A 260 18.77 3.98 0.71
CA HIS A 260 17.45 3.79 0.17
C HIS A 260 16.52 4.97 0.49
N LYS A 261 15.84 5.51 -0.52
CA LYS A 261 14.79 6.52 -0.39
C LYS A 261 13.47 5.89 -0.01
N THR A 262 12.78 6.46 0.96
CA THR A 262 11.42 5.99 1.30
C THR A 262 10.45 6.20 0.14
N SER A 263 9.37 5.41 0.08
CA SER A 263 8.33 5.56 -0.95
C SER A 263 7.71 6.97 -0.97
N MET A 264 7.58 7.63 0.20
CA MET A 264 7.06 8.99 0.29
C MET A 264 8.02 10.01 -0.30
N LEU A 265 9.34 9.84 -0.14
CA LEU A 265 10.33 10.70 -0.78
C LEU A 265 10.35 10.47 -2.30
N GLN A 266 10.27 9.22 -2.75
CA GLN A 266 10.17 8.89 -4.18
C GLN A 266 8.92 9.50 -4.82
N ASP A 267 7.78 9.49 -4.12
CA ASP A 267 6.55 10.15 -4.58
C ASP A 267 6.73 11.66 -4.68
N LEU A 268 7.34 12.28 -3.68
CA LEU A 268 7.59 13.71 -3.65
C LEU A 268 8.51 14.16 -4.81
N GLU A 269 9.60 13.43 -5.05
CA GLU A 269 10.55 13.72 -6.14
C GLU A 269 9.92 13.55 -7.53
N ALA A 270 8.99 12.61 -7.64
CA ALA A 270 8.25 12.37 -8.88
C ALA A 270 6.98 13.24 -9.04
N GLY A 271 6.75 14.22 -8.14
CA GLY A 271 5.57 15.08 -8.17
C GLY A 271 4.25 14.36 -7.94
N ARG A 272 4.27 13.18 -7.29
CA ARG A 272 3.08 12.39 -6.99
C ARG A 272 2.51 12.76 -5.62
N SER A 273 1.19 12.58 -5.46
CA SER A 273 0.51 12.77 -4.17
C SER A 273 1.10 11.87 -3.08
N LEU A 274 1.35 12.44 -1.90
CA LEU A 274 1.88 11.73 -0.75
C LEU A 274 0.76 11.01 0.02
N GLU A 275 1.03 9.81 0.52
CA GLU A 275 0.10 9.03 1.34
C GLU A 275 0.19 9.42 2.83
N VAL A 276 0.07 10.72 3.11
CA VAL A 276 0.24 11.26 4.48
C VAL A 276 -0.90 10.80 5.39
N GLU A 277 -2.15 10.89 4.92
CA GLU A 277 -3.33 10.57 5.72
C GLU A 277 -3.37 9.08 6.14
N PRO A 278 -3.23 8.10 5.24
CA PRO A 278 -3.32 6.69 5.66
C PRO A 278 -2.11 6.21 6.46
N VAL A 279 -0.93 6.82 6.29
CA VAL A 279 0.30 6.39 6.95
C VAL A 279 0.49 7.09 8.29
N VAL A 280 0.38 8.41 8.34
CA VAL A 280 0.67 9.19 9.55
C VAL A 280 -0.63 9.70 10.18
N GLY A 281 -1.51 10.29 9.37
CA GLY A 281 -2.76 10.87 9.84
C GLY A 281 -3.67 9.86 10.54
N ALA A 282 -3.79 8.64 10.00
CA ALA A 282 -4.56 7.56 10.60
C ALA A 282 -4.06 7.18 12.01
N VAL A 283 -2.74 7.16 12.20
CA VAL A 283 -2.15 6.84 13.51
C VAL A 283 -2.37 7.99 14.50
N VAL A 284 -2.27 9.24 14.03
CA VAL A 284 -2.61 10.42 14.86
C VAL A 284 -4.07 10.39 15.29
N GLU A 285 -5.00 10.07 14.37
CA GLU A 285 -6.43 9.96 14.68
C GLU A 285 -6.71 8.83 15.70
N LEU A 286 -6.05 7.68 15.57
CA LEU A 286 -6.13 6.60 16.56
C LEU A 286 -5.60 7.03 17.93
N GLY A 287 -4.48 7.74 17.97
CA GLY A 287 -3.94 8.30 19.21
C GLY A 287 -4.93 9.24 19.89
N GLU A 288 -5.57 10.13 19.12
CA GLU A 288 -6.63 11.03 19.62
C GLU A 288 -7.82 10.26 20.21
N GLN A 289 -8.32 9.25 19.48
CA GLN A 289 -9.45 8.41 19.93
C GLN A 289 -9.12 7.60 21.20
N LEU A 290 -7.85 7.21 21.38
CA LEU A 290 -7.37 6.41 22.51
C LEU A 290 -6.85 7.25 23.68
N GLY A 291 -6.83 8.58 23.54
CA GLY A 291 -6.31 9.50 24.56
C GLY A 291 -4.80 9.42 24.76
N ILE A 292 -4.05 9.10 23.70
CA ILE A 292 -2.59 9.01 23.70
C ILE A 292 -2.02 10.30 23.13
N GLU A 293 -1.14 10.95 23.89
CA GLU A 293 -0.42 12.14 23.40
C GLU A 293 0.66 11.74 22.38
N MET A 294 0.68 12.43 21.24
CA MET A 294 1.59 12.14 20.13
C MET A 294 2.24 13.44 19.60
N PRO A 295 2.96 14.20 20.43
CA PRO A 295 3.45 15.52 20.07
C PRO A 295 4.44 15.49 18.89
N HIS A 296 5.34 14.51 18.85
CA HIS A 296 6.33 14.40 17.77
C HIS A 296 5.66 13.96 16.45
N THR A 297 4.82 12.93 16.51
CA THR A 297 4.07 12.44 15.34
C THR A 297 3.14 13.52 14.77
N ARG A 298 2.42 14.26 15.62
CA ARG A 298 1.54 15.35 15.18
C ARG A 298 2.31 16.50 14.52
N THR A 299 3.48 16.87 15.06
CA THR A 299 4.33 17.90 14.48
C THR A 299 4.80 17.51 13.08
N VAL A 300 5.36 16.30 12.95
CA VAL A 300 5.86 15.80 11.67
C VAL A 300 4.71 15.59 10.68
N TYR A 301 3.55 15.12 11.13
CA TYR A 301 2.34 15.01 10.32
C TYR A 301 1.93 16.37 9.75
N ALA A 302 1.83 17.41 10.58
CA ALA A 302 1.42 18.75 10.13
C ALA A 302 2.38 19.32 9.07
N CYS A 303 3.69 19.19 9.30
CA CYS A 303 4.71 19.64 8.34
C CYS A 303 4.63 18.87 7.01
N THR A 304 4.47 17.56 7.07
CA THR A 304 4.41 16.71 5.86
C THR A 304 3.12 16.93 5.08
N LYS A 305 2.00 17.14 5.77
CA LYS A 305 0.72 17.47 5.14
C LYS A 305 0.82 18.80 4.37
N LEU A 306 1.41 19.83 4.97
CA LEU A 306 1.65 21.11 4.30
C LEU A 306 2.61 20.94 3.11
N LEU A 307 3.70 20.15 3.27
CA LEU A 307 4.61 19.85 2.17
C LEU A 307 3.87 19.21 0.98
N GLY A 308 3.01 18.21 1.23
CA GLY A 308 2.21 17.57 0.18
C GLY A 308 1.28 18.55 -0.54
N ALA A 309 0.61 19.43 0.21
CA ALA A 309 -0.28 20.44 -0.36
C ALA A 309 0.47 21.48 -1.21
N THR A 310 1.64 21.93 -0.77
CA THR A 310 2.46 22.91 -1.51
C THR A 310 3.19 22.30 -2.70
N ALA A 311 3.59 21.03 -2.64
CA ALA A 311 4.22 20.34 -3.76
C ALA A 311 3.23 20.08 -4.90
N ALA A 312 1.96 19.82 -4.59
CA ALA A 312 0.91 19.58 -5.60
C ALA A 312 0.56 20.84 -6.41
N ASN A 313 0.94 22.04 -5.93
CA ASN A 313 0.69 23.33 -6.58
C ASN A 313 1.89 23.84 -7.42
N ARG A 314 2.94 23.05 -7.55
CA ARG A 314 4.12 23.35 -8.39
C ARG A 314 4.15 22.47 -9.63
#